data_a1427725f0f4fe88d524e327acb71e4a
#
_entry.id   a1427725f0f4fe88d524e327acb71e4a
#
_cell.length_a   1.000
_cell.length_b   1.000
_cell.length_c   1.000
_cell.angle_alpha   90.00
_cell.angle_beta   90.00
_cell.angle_gamma   90.00
#
_symmetry.space_group_name_H-M   'P 1'
#
loop_
_entity.id
_entity.type
_entity.pdbx_description
1 polymer ?
#
loop_
_entity_poly.entity_id
_entity_poly.type
_entity_poly.pdbx_seq_one_letter_code
_entity_poly.pdbx_strand_id
1 'polypeptide(L)'
;MRTTLHPDDLKQIAELNLQHYDNRAEEFWRGTADHDVSQNIAALLKYIEATPPYAILDLGCGPGRDLKTFTELGHAPVGLDGCARFAEMARAAGHEVWEQNLLNLKLPPSRFDGVFANAVLFHVPSQELARVLSELNTCLRTRGVLFSSNPRGHNEEGWNDGRYGAYYDLETWRGFLSEAGFVELVHYYRPAGLPREQQPWLASVWRK
;
A
#
# COMPACT_ATOMS: atom_id res chain seq x y z
N MET A 1 23.81 2.42 13.05
CA MET A 1 23.20 1.07 13.08
C MET A 1 21.74 1.27 13.48
N ARG A 2 20.78 0.77 12.69
CA ARG A 2 19.37 0.77 13.12
C ARG A 2 19.22 -0.21 14.27
N THR A 3 18.60 0.20 15.36
CA THR A 3 18.32 -0.69 16.49
C THR A 3 17.24 -1.70 16.03
N THR A 4 17.52 -2.98 16.17
CA THR A 4 16.50 -4.02 15.89
C THR A 4 15.37 -3.89 16.90
N LEU A 5 14.15 -3.73 16.41
CA LEU A 5 12.95 -3.66 17.23
C LEU A 5 12.65 -5.04 17.84
N HIS A 6 12.26 -5.05 19.11
CA HIS A 6 11.79 -6.28 19.76
C HIS A 6 10.40 -6.66 19.20
N PRO A 7 9.99 -7.95 19.21
CA PRO A 7 8.64 -8.36 18.80
C PRO A 7 7.50 -7.58 19.47
N ASP A 8 7.66 -7.23 20.75
CA ASP A 8 6.68 -6.42 21.46
C ASP A 8 6.59 -4.99 20.93
N ASP A 9 7.73 -4.39 20.50
CA ASP A 9 7.74 -3.07 19.87
C ASP A 9 7.00 -3.10 18.53
N LEU A 10 7.21 -4.16 17.73
CA LEU A 10 6.51 -4.35 16.46
C LEU A 10 5.00 -4.47 16.66
N LYS A 11 4.59 -5.24 17.66
CA LYS A 11 3.18 -5.39 18.02
C LYS A 11 2.59 -4.04 18.45
N GLN A 12 3.29 -3.31 19.31
CA GLN A 12 2.86 -1.98 19.78
C GLN A 12 2.76 -0.98 18.62
N ILE A 13 3.74 -0.97 17.69
CA ILE A 13 3.70 -0.12 16.48
C ILE A 13 2.44 -0.40 15.68
N ALA A 14 2.14 -1.68 15.42
CA ALA A 14 0.96 -2.06 14.67
C ALA A 14 -0.33 -1.63 15.37
N GLU A 15 -0.46 -1.92 16.66
CA GLU A 15 -1.64 -1.56 17.46
C GLU A 15 -1.88 -0.06 17.50
N LEU A 16 -0.84 0.74 17.76
CA LEU A 16 -0.97 2.19 17.84
C LEU A 16 -1.27 2.83 16.47
N ASN A 17 -0.67 2.33 15.38
CA ASN A 17 -1.03 2.78 14.03
C ASN A 17 -2.50 2.51 13.72
N LEU A 18 -2.99 1.30 13.98
CA LEU A 18 -4.39 0.94 13.75
C LEU A 18 -5.34 1.77 14.62
N GLN A 19 -5.01 1.95 15.91
CA GLN A 19 -5.80 2.77 16.82
C GLN A 19 -5.85 4.24 16.36
N HIS A 20 -4.76 4.79 15.82
CA HIS A 20 -4.74 6.16 15.30
C HIS A 20 -5.78 6.34 14.19
N TYR A 21 -5.86 5.38 13.23
CA TYR A 21 -6.83 5.43 12.14
C TYR A 21 -8.25 5.12 12.61
N ASP A 22 -8.41 4.16 13.51
CA ASP A 22 -9.72 3.77 14.05
C ASP A 22 -10.40 4.96 14.76
N ASN A 23 -9.65 5.69 15.58
CA ASN A 23 -10.13 6.86 16.30
C ASN A 23 -10.49 8.04 15.38
N ARG A 24 -9.97 8.07 14.15
CA ARG A 24 -10.13 9.19 13.20
C ARG A 24 -10.79 8.78 11.88
N ALA A 25 -11.46 7.65 11.84
CA ALA A 25 -11.94 7.06 10.58
C ALA A 25 -12.85 8.02 9.78
N GLU A 26 -13.81 8.68 10.44
CA GLU A 26 -14.71 9.63 9.80
C GLU A 26 -13.99 10.92 9.34
N GLU A 27 -13.04 11.40 10.12
CA GLU A 27 -12.22 12.55 9.75
C GLU A 27 -11.34 12.23 8.55
N PHE A 28 -10.69 11.07 8.56
CA PHE A 28 -9.88 10.57 7.47
C PHE A 28 -10.72 10.46 6.19
N TRP A 29 -11.90 9.85 6.26
CA TRP A 29 -12.78 9.73 5.10
C TRP A 29 -13.16 11.09 4.52
N ARG A 30 -13.61 12.02 5.35
CA ARG A 30 -13.95 13.37 4.89
C ARG A 30 -12.79 14.13 4.25
N GLY A 31 -11.56 13.87 4.70
CA GLY A 31 -10.35 14.51 4.18
C GLY A 31 -9.77 13.82 2.93
N THR A 32 -10.21 12.61 2.59
CA THR A 32 -9.57 11.82 1.52
C THR A 32 -10.52 11.28 0.45
N ALA A 33 -11.83 11.36 0.68
CA ALA A 33 -12.84 10.78 -0.20
C ALA A 33 -12.81 11.31 -1.64
N ASP A 34 -12.42 12.57 -1.82
CA ASP A 34 -12.34 13.27 -3.10
C ASP A 34 -10.91 13.42 -3.66
N HIS A 35 -9.92 12.81 -2.99
CA HIS A 35 -8.54 12.86 -3.48
C HIS A 35 -8.42 12.15 -4.83
N ASP A 36 -7.92 12.86 -5.84
CA ASP A 36 -7.64 12.29 -7.16
C ASP A 36 -6.37 11.42 -7.14
N VAL A 37 -6.57 10.13 -7.31
CA VAL A 37 -5.52 9.10 -7.46
C VAL A 37 -5.58 8.39 -8.81
N SER A 38 -6.31 8.95 -9.77
CA SER A 38 -6.50 8.38 -11.11
C SER A 38 -5.17 8.06 -11.80
N GLN A 39 -4.16 8.90 -11.64
CA GLN A 39 -2.80 8.65 -12.15
C GLN A 39 -2.20 7.37 -11.58
N ASN A 40 -2.41 7.09 -10.28
CA ASN A 40 -1.87 5.90 -9.62
C ASN A 40 -2.60 4.64 -10.09
N ILE A 41 -3.92 4.70 -10.18
CA ILE A 41 -4.75 3.61 -10.71
C ILE A 41 -4.38 3.30 -12.15
N ALA A 42 -4.29 4.32 -13.01
CA ALA A 42 -3.87 4.17 -14.40
C ALA A 42 -2.45 3.58 -14.52
N ALA A 43 -1.53 3.95 -13.63
CA ALA A 43 -0.18 3.39 -13.59
C ALA A 43 -0.18 1.89 -13.28
N LEU A 44 -0.99 1.40 -12.33
CA LEU A 44 -1.13 -0.03 -12.09
C LEU A 44 -1.70 -0.73 -13.31
N LEU A 45 -2.88 -0.29 -13.78
CA LEU A 45 -3.64 -0.96 -14.84
C LEU A 45 -2.88 -1.03 -16.17
N LYS A 46 -2.08 -0.01 -16.49
CA LYS A 46 -1.25 0.05 -17.72
C LYS A 46 -0.30 -1.12 -17.88
N TYR A 47 0.19 -1.68 -16.77
CA TYR A 47 1.23 -2.70 -16.80
C TYR A 47 0.72 -4.12 -16.52
N ILE A 48 -0.57 -4.30 -16.22
CA ILE A 48 -1.18 -5.63 -16.12
C ILE A 48 -1.36 -6.21 -17.52
N GLU A 49 -0.77 -7.39 -17.76
CA GLU A 49 -0.78 -8.06 -19.07
C GLU A 49 -1.90 -9.10 -19.20
N ALA A 50 -2.63 -9.40 -18.13
CA ALA A 50 -3.77 -10.32 -18.13
C ALA A 50 -4.93 -9.75 -18.97
N THR A 51 -5.92 -10.59 -19.24
CA THR A 51 -7.19 -10.16 -19.85
C THR A 51 -8.14 -9.70 -18.74
N PRO A 52 -8.76 -8.50 -18.85
CA PRO A 52 -9.73 -8.05 -17.86
C PRO A 52 -10.98 -8.95 -17.83
N PRO A 53 -11.72 -9.02 -16.72
CA PRO A 53 -11.54 -8.24 -15.49
C PRO A 53 -10.31 -8.69 -14.68
N TYR A 54 -9.53 -7.73 -14.17
CA TYR A 54 -8.37 -8.03 -13.33
C TYR A 54 -8.77 -8.31 -11.89
N ALA A 55 -8.13 -9.32 -11.26
CA ALA A 55 -8.20 -9.52 -9.83
C ALA A 55 -7.16 -8.60 -9.15
N ILE A 56 -7.63 -7.62 -8.37
CA ILE A 56 -6.79 -6.59 -7.75
C ILE A 56 -6.91 -6.67 -6.23
N LEU A 57 -5.77 -6.69 -5.53
CA LEU A 57 -5.72 -6.47 -4.10
C LEU A 57 -5.46 -4.98 -3.84
N ASP A 58 -6.39 -4.30 -3.17
CA ASP A 58 -6.21 -2.95 -2.64
C ASP A 58 -5.70 -3.05 -1.20
N LEU A 59 -4.38 -2.93 -1.04
CA LEU A 59 -3.69 -3.07 0.24
C LEU A 59 -3.74 -1.74 1.00
N GLY A 60 -4.31 -1.74 2.20
CA GLY A 60 -4.64 -0.52 2.93
C GLY A 60 -5.76 0.25 2.26
N CYS A 61 -6.86 -0.45 1.94
CA CYS A 61 -7.96 0.09 1.15
C CYS A 61 -8.72 1.23 1.84
N GLY A 62 -8.48 1.44 3.14
CA GLY A 62 -9.22 2.43 3.91
C GLY A 62 -10.74 2.23 3.80
N PRO A 63 -11.53 3.32 3.79
CA PRO A 63 -12.98 3.26 3.63
C PRO A 63 -13.49 2.83 2.24
N GLY A 64 -12.61 2.45 1.29
CA GLY A 64 -13.02 1.81 0.04
C GLY A 64 -13.12 2.74 -1.18
N ARG A 65 -12.53 3.94 -1.17
CA ARG A 65 -12.52 4.87 -2.32
C ARG A 65 -11.96 4.20 -3.58
N ASP A 66 -10.81 3.57 -3.47
CA ASP A 66 -10.10 2.99 -4.62
C ASP A 66 -10.76 1.68 -5.07
N LEU A 67 -11.33 0.91 -4.13
CA LEU A 67 -12.17 -0.27 -4.44
C LEU A 67 -13.37 0.10 -5.33
N LYS A 68 -14.08 1.20 -4.99
CA LYS A 68 -15.17 1.72 -5.80
C LYS A 68 -14.70 2.01 -7.23
N THR A 69 -13.59 2.72 -7.38
CA THR A 69 -13.04 3.08 -8.69
C THR A 69 -12.66 1.84 -9.52
N PHE A 70 -11.99 0.84 -8.93
CA PHE A 70 -11.68 -0.41 -9.64
C PHE A 70 -12.94 -1.17 -10.06
N THR A 71 -13.98 -1.18 -9.22
CA THR A 71 -15.25 -1.81 -9.55
C THR A 71 -15.96 -1.10 -10.72
N GLU A 72 -16.00 0.24 -10.70
CA GLU A 72 -16.57 1.07 -11.77
C GLU A 72 -15.82 0.90 -13.10
N LEU A 73 -14.52 0.63 -13.06
CA LEU A 73 -13.70 0.27 -14.22
C LEU A 73 -13.89 -1.18 -14.70
N GLY A 74 -14.79 -1.96 -14.04
CA GLY A 74 -15.12 -3.33 -14.44
C GLY A 74 -14.11 -4.38 -13.97
N HIS A 75 -13.31 -4.10 -12.96
CA HIS A 75 -12.37 -5.05 -12.36
C HIS A 75 -12.96 -5.74 -11.12
N ALA A 76 -12.24 -6.73 -10.58
CA ALA A 76 -12.63 -7.51 -9.40
C ALA A 76 -11.69 -7.19 -8.22
N PRO A 77 -11.88 -6.05 -7.53
CA PRO A 77 -11.04 -5.69 -6.39
C PRO A 77 -11.45 -6.42 -5.12
N VAL A 78 -10.45 -6.71 -4.28
CA VAL A 78 -10.61 -7.13 -2.89
C VAL A 78 -9.81 -6.16 -2.04
N GLY A 79 -10.43 -5.58 -1.01
CA GLY A 79 -9.75 -4.72 -0.06
C GLY A 79 -9.06 -5.51 1.04
N LEU A 80 -7.98 -4.93 1.57
CA LEU A 80 -7.37 -5.38 2.81
C LEU A 80 -7.02 -4.17 3.64
N ASP A 81 -7.50 -4.13 4.89
CA ASP A 81 -7.13 -3.10 5.86
C ASP A 81 -7.10 -3.69 7.27
N GLY A 82 -6.21 -3.21 8.11
CA GLY A 82 -6.13 -3.62 9.51
C GLY A 82 -6.99 -2.80 10.45
N CYS A 83 -7.48 -1.63 10.01
CA CYS A 83 -8.39 -0.79 10.79
C CYS A 83 -9.82 -1.31 10.66
N ALA A 84 -10.41 -1.78 11.78
CA ALA A 84 -11.74 -2.37 11.80
C ALA A 84 -12.82 -1.40 11.29
N ARG A 85 -12.74 -0.12 11.68
CA ARG A 85 -13.68 0.93 11.23
C ARG A 85 -13.62 1.13 9.72
N PHE A 86 -12.42 1.14 9.13
CA PHE A 86 -12.28 1.25 7.67
C PHE A 86 -12.88 0.04 6.96
N ALA A 87 -12.57 -1.17 7.45
CA ALA A 87 -13.11 -2.40 6.89
C ALA A 87 -14.65 -2.45 6.97
N GLU A 88 -15.25 -2.00 8.09
CA GLU A 88 -16.70 -1.85 8.24
C GLU A 88 -17.28 -0.86 7.22
N MET A 89 -16.68 0.33 7.07
CA MET A 89 -17.14 1.35 6.12
C MET A 89 -17.11 0.83 4.68
N ALA A 90 -16.02 0.20 4.27
CA ALA A 90 -15.87 -0.35 2.92
C ALA A 90 -16.83 -1.53 2.67
N ARG A 91 -17.05 -2.42 3.65
CA ARG A 91 -18.06 -3.50 3.58
C ARG A 91 -19.48 -2.94 3.48
N ALA A 92 -19.80 -1.90 4.24
CA ALA A 92 -21.09 -1.21 4.18
C ALA A 92 -21.35 -0.57 2.80
N ALA A 93 -20.28 -0.19 2.08
CA ALA A 93 -20.34 0.27 0.68
C ALA A 93 -20.45 -0.87 -0.35
N GLY A 94 -20.49 -2.15 0.09
CA GLY A 94 -20.69 -3.32 -0.77
C GLY A 94 -19.41 -3.99 -1.26
N HIS A 95 -18.25 -3.66 -0.70
CA HIS A 95 -16.97 -4.25 -1.11
C HIS A 95 -16.58 -5.48 -0.28
N GLU A 96 -15.88 -6.45 -0.92
CA GLU A 96 -15.19 -7.52 -0.21
C GLU A 96 -13.94 -6.94 0.46
N VAL A 97 -13.82 -7.08 1.79
CA VAL A 97 -12.66 -6.59 2.54
C VAL A 97 -12.19 -7.61 3.57
N TRP A 98 -10.89 -7.90 3.54
CA TRP A 98 -10.19 -8.71 4.53
C TRP A 98 -9.59 -7.82 5.60
N GLU A 99 -9.92 -8.10 6.84
CA GLU A 99 -9.36 -7.39 8.00
C GLU A 99 -8.08 -8.11 8.43
N GLN A 100 -6.92 -7.56 8.05
CA GLN A 100 -5.61 -8.12 8.37
C GLN A 100 -4.59 -7.03 8.64
N ASN A 101 -3.72 -7.26 9.63
CA ASN A 101 -2.59 -6.41 9.92
C ASN A 101 -1.43 -6.67 8.91
N LEU A 102 -0.77 -5.63 8.41
CA LEU A 102 0.38 -5.71 7.50
C LEU A 102 1.53 -6.56 8.05
N LEU A 103 1.70 -6.58 9.38
CA LEU A 103 2.73 -7.40 10.03
C LEU A 103 2.31 -8.86 10.22
N ASN A 104 1.11 -9.26 9.79
CA ASN A 104 0.61 -10.64 9.88
C ASN A 104 -0.32 -10.96 8.71
N LEU A 105 0.17 -10.77 7.51
CA LEU A 105 -0.58 -11.05 6.28
C LEU A 105 -0.75 -12.57 6.09
N LYS A 106 -1.90 -12.97 5.57
CA LYS A 106 -2.24 -14.34 5.15
C LYS A 106 -2.89 -14.25 3.78
N LEU A 107 -2.09 -14.11 2.75
CA LEU A 107 -2.55 -13.92 1.39
C LEU A 107 -2.54 -15.24 0.60
N PRO A 108 -3.59 -15.56 -0.15
CA PRO A 108 -3.58 -16.73 -1.02
C PRO A 108 -2.54 -16.55 -2.14
N PRO A 109 -1.72 -17.57 -2.42
CA PRO A 109 -0.69 -17.47 -3.46
C PRO A 109 -1.31 -17.36 -4.86
N SER A 110 -0.64 -16.63 -5.75
CA SER A 110 -0.98 -16.52 -7.17
C SER A 110 -2.45 -16.18 -7.45
N ARG A 111 -3.04 -15.31 -6.64
CA ARG A 111 -4.45 -14.92 -6.76
C ARG A 111 -4.66 -13.65 -7.58
N PHE A 112 -3.78 -12.66 -7.45
CA PHE A 112 -4.01 -11.32 -7.96
C PHE A 112 -3.19 -11.03 -9.23
N ASP A 113 -3.78 -10.31 -10.16
CA ASP A 113 -3.09 -9.74 -11.33
C ASP A 113 -2.37 -8.46 -10.96
N GLY A 114 -2.89 -7.72 -9.99
CA GLY A 114 -2.32 -6.50 -9.45
C GLY A 114 -2.48 -6.35 -7.94
N VAL A 115 -1.50 -5.72 -7.30
CA VAL A 115 -1.58 -5.21 -5.93
C VAL A 115 -1.45 -3.70 -5.99
N PHE A 116 -2.42 -2.99 -5.42
CA PHE A 116 -2.42 -1.54 -5.29
C PHE A 116 -2.12 -1.17 -3.85
N ALA A 117 -0.93 -0.63 -3.58
CA ALA A 117 -0.46 -0.24 -2.25
C ALA A 117 -0.26 1.28 -2.20
N ASN A 118 -1.37 2.01 -2.12
CA ASN A 118 -1.35 3.48 -2.16
C ASN A 118 -1.34 4.07 -0.75
N ALA A 119 -0.21 4.65 -0.35
CA ALA A 119 0.00 5.27 0.97
C ALA A 119 -0.14 4.30 2.15
N VAL A 120 0.40 3.10 2.06
CA VAL A 120 0.26 2.09 3.12
C VAL A 120 1.58 1.44 3.54
N LEU A 121 2.48 1.10 2.61
CA LEU A 121 3.69 0.33 2.91
C LEU A 121 4.70 1.09 3.78
N PHE A 122 4.62 2.41 3.84
CA PHE A 122 5.45 3.20 4.73
C PHE A 122 5.14 2.98 6.23
N HIS A 123 4.01 2.34 6.56
CA HIS A 123 3.68 1.94 7.94
C HIS A 123 4.35 0.63 8.38
N VAL A 124 5.04 -0.04 7.47
CA VAL A 124 5.78 -1.27 7.77
C VAL A 124 7.18 -0.90 8.27
N PRO A 125 7.57 -1.28 9.51
CA PRO A 125 8.94 -1.10 9.98
C PRO A 125 9.96 -1.75 9.03
N SER A 126 11.12 -1.14 8.85
CA SER A 126 12.13 -1.58 7.87
C SER A 126 12.53 -3.04 8.02
N GLN A 127 12.61 -3.55 9.26
CA GLN A 127 12.98 -4.95 9.51
C GLN A 127 11.92 -5.97 9.06
N GLU A 128 10.65 -5.57 8.89
CA GLU A 128 9.56 -6.43 8.45
C GLU A 128 9.24 -6.26 6.95
N LEU A 129 9.79 -5.21 6.32
CA LEU A 129 9.43 -4.84 4.96
C LEU A 129 9.77 -5.95 3.94
N ALA A 130 10.93 -6.58 4.07
CA ALA A 130 11.33 -7.67 3.18
C ALA A 130 10.34 -8.86 3.24
N ARG A 131 9.87 -9.23 4.44
CA ARG A 131 8.86 -10.28 4.63
C ARG A 131 7.52 -9.89 3.99
N VAL A 132 7.03 -8.67 4.27
CA VAL A 132 5.77 -8.18 3.71
C VAL A 132 5.84 -8.15 2.17
N LEU A 133 6.92 -7.64 1.59
CA LEU A 133 7.10 -7.61 0.14
C LEU A 133 7.16 -9.01 -0.47
N SER A 134 7.79 -9.99 0.21
CA SER A 134 7.80 -11.38 -0.22
C SER A 134 6.39 -12.00 -0.23
N GLU A 135 5.54 -11.67 0.75
CA GLU A 135 4.14 -12.12 0.76
C GLU A 135 3.33 -11.49 -0.37
N LEU A 136 3.54 -10.20 -0.66
CA LEU A 136 2.93 -9.53 -1.80
C LEU A 136 3.40 -10.13 -3.14
N ASN A 137 4.68 -10.47 -3.25
CA ASN A 137 5.19 -11.18 -4.42
C ASN A 137 4.50 -12.54 -4.58
N THR A 138 4.38 -13.31 -3.47
CA THR A 138 3.76 -14.63 -3.49
C THR A 138 2.28 -14.60 -3.89
N CYS A 139 1.52 -13.60 -3.44
CA CYS A 139 0.09 -13.49 -3.76
C CYS A 139 -0.18 -13.04 -5.20
N LEU A 140 0.77 -12.43 -5.86
CA LEU A 140 0.68 -12.08 -7.27
C LEU A 140 0.84 -13.32 -8.18
N ARG A 141 0.07 -13.35 -9.25
CA ARG A 141 0.26 -14.29 -10.36
C ARG A 141 1.61 -14.05 -11.04
N THR A 142 2.08 -15.03 -11.81
CA THR A 142 3.26 -14.84 -12.67
C THR A 142 3.07 -13.61 -13.55
N ARG A 143 4.05 -12.71 -13.59
CA ARG A 143 4.02 -11.40 -14.27
C ARG A 143 2.98 -10.43 -13.70
N GLY A 144 2.44 -10.68 -12.50
CA GLY A 144 1.60 -9.75 -11.79
C GLY A 144 2.33 -8.45 -11.42
N VAL A 145 1.58 -7.41 -11.11
CA VAL A 145 2.09 -6.05 -10.95
C VAL A 145 1.83 -5.52 -9.54
N LEU A 146 2.85 -4.99 -8.89
CA LEU A 146 2.72 -4.21 -7.67
C LEU A 146 2.84 -2.72 -8.00
N PHE A 147 1.86 -1.94 -7.62
CA PHE A 147 1.94 -0.48 -7.51
C PHE A 147 2.18 -0.10 -6.05
N SER A 148 3.08 0.84 -5.81
CA SER A 148 3.23 1.48 -4.51
C SER A 148 3.37 3.00 -4.63
N SER A 149 2.78 3.72 -3.68
CA SER A 149 3.00 5.17 -3.51
C SER A 149 3.21 5.45 -2.02
N ASN A 150 4.37 5.98 -1.67
CA ASN A 150 4.74 6.26 -0.29
C ASN A 150 5.27 7.68 -0.14
N PRO A 151 5.11 8.33 1.02
CA PRO A 151 5.84 9.55 1.32
C PRO A 151 7.34 9.21 1.31
N ARG A 152 8.12 10.03 0.61
CA ARG A 152 9.57 9.85 0.52
C ARG A 152 10.30 10.56 1.65
N GLY A 153 11.46 10.06 1.99
CA GLY A 153 12.36 10.66 2.97
C GLY A 153 13.83 10.36 2.69
N HIS A 154 14.65 10.41 3.72
CA HIS A 154 16.10 10.18 3.68
C HIS A 154 16.49 8.89 4.40
N ASN A 155 15.65 7.85 4.30
CA ASN A 155 15.86 6.53 4.91
C ASN A 155 15.75 6.55 6.44
N GLU A 156 14.86 7.36 6.96
CA GLU A 156 14.50 7.44 8.36
C GLU A 156 13.20 6.68 8.65
N GLU A 157 13.06 6.18 9.87
CA GLU A 157 11.83 5.60 10.37
C GLU A 157 11.60 5.97 11.84
N GLY A 158 10.35 6.07 12.25
CA GLY A 158 9.97 6.40 13.61
C GLY A 158 8.56 6.96 13.73
N TRP A 159 8.27 7.46 14.92
CA TRP A 159 6.97 8.07 15.23
C TRP A 159 6.88 9.49 14.67
N ASN A 160 5.77 9.77 13.99
CA ASN A 160 5.44 11.08 13.45
C ASN A 160 3.92 11.30 13.55
N ASP A 161 3.50 12.32 14.29
CA ASP A 161 2.09 12.68 14.50
C ASP A 161 1.22 11.47 14.93
N GLY A 162 1.71 10.70 15.90
CA GLY A 162 1.00 9.54 16.47
C GLY A 162 0.97 8.29 15.57
N ARG A 163 1.74 8.26 14.48
CA ARG A 163 1.89 7.11 13.58
C ARG A 163 3.36 6.76 13.43
N TYR A 164 3.65 5.47 13.39
CA TYR A 164 4.96 5.01 12.97
C TYR A 164 5.02 4.93 11.45
N GLY A 165 6.10 5.43 10.88
CA GLY A 165 6.34 5.37 9.45
C GLY A 165 7.81 5.25 9.10
N ALA A 166 8.10 4.64 7.95
CA ALA A 166 9.41 4.52 7.36
C ALA A 166 9.43 5.23 6.00
N TYR A 167 10.36 6.15 5.84
CA TYR A 167 10.41 7.09 4.72
C TYR A 167 11.71 6.87 3.93
N TYR A 168 11.58 6.37 2.71
CA TYR A 168 12.72 5.98 1.90
C TYR A 168 12.96 6.93 0.73
N ASP A 169 14.24 7.04 0.34
CA ASP A 169 14.59 7.51 -1.00
C ASP A 169 14.35 6.42 -2.05
N LEU A 170 14.49 6.78 -3.32
CA LEU A 170 14.26 5.86 -4.42
C LEU A 170 15.22 4.67 -4.41
N GLU A 171 16.49 4.90 -4.13
CA GLU A 171 17.50 3.84 -4.22
C GLU A 171 17.32 2.78 -3.14
N THR A 172 17.02 3.21 -1.91
CA THR A 172 16.72 2.29 -0.82
C THR A 172 15.43 1.53 -1.08
N TRP A 173 14.39 2.20 -1.60
CA TRP A 173 13.13 1.57 -1.98
C TRP A 173 13.33 0.51 -3.07
N ARG A 174 14.15 0.80 -4.10
CA ARG A 174 14.56 -0.15 -5.14
C ARG A 174 15.25 -1.38 -4.56
N GLY A 175 16.15 -1.18 -3.61
CA GLY A 175 16.84 -2.28 -2.93
C GLY A 175 15.85 -3.28 -2.34
N PHE A 176 14.90 -2.81 -1.52
CA PHE A 176 13.88 -3.68 -0.91
C PHE A 176 13.04 -4.43 -1.93
N LEU A 177 12.57 -3.76 -2.98
CA LEU A 177 11.73 -4.39 -4.00
C LEU A 177 12.53 -5.41 -4.83
N SER A 178 13.77 -5.10 -5.20
CA SER A 178 14.63 -6.01 -5.97
C SER A 178 15.00 -7.25 -5.15
N GLU A 179 15.31 -7.10 -3.86
CA GLU A 179 15.56 -8.21 -2.95
C GLU A 179 14.34 -9.12 -2.78
N ALA A 180 13.12 -8.55 -2.83
CA ALA A 180 11.87 -9.30 -2.80
C ALA A 180 11.48 -9.92 -4.17
N GLY A 181 12.35 -9.81 -5.20
CA GLY A 181 12.16 -10.42 -6.50
C GLY A 181 11.30 -9.61 -7.48
N PHE A 182 11.13 -8.32 -7.24
CA PHE A 182 10.44 -7.42 -8.16
C PHE A 182 11.39 -6.72 -9.12
N VAL A 183 10.93 -6.47 -10.34
CA VAL A 183 11.62 -5.69 -11.38
C VAL A 183 10.90 -4.38 -11.60
N GLU A 184 11.61 -3.26 -11.50
CA GLU A 184 11.04 -1.93 -11.73
C GLU A 184 10.56 -1.76 -13.17
N LEU A 185 9.34 -1.25 -13.33
CA LEU A 185 8.78 -0.87 -14.63
C LEU A 185 8.82 0.63 -14.84
N VAL A 186 8.45 1.39 -13.81
CA VAL A 186 8.46 2.85 -13.83
C VAL A 186 8.40 3.40 -12.40
N HIS A 187 8.94 4.59 -12.22
CA HIS A 187 8.67 5.41 -11.03
C HIS A 187 8.41 6.86 -11.42
N TYR A 188 7.73 7.59 -10.57
CA TYR A 188 7.48 9.01 -10.70
C TYR A 188 7.23 9.65 -9.35
N TYR A 189 7.27 10.98 -9.32
CA TYR A 189 7.07 11.75 -8.10
C TYR A 189 5.82 12.62 -8.21
N ARG A 190 5.16 12.85 -7.08
CA ARG A 190 3.90 13.59 -7.02
C ARG A 190 3.96 14.73 -6.00
N PRO A 191 3.19 15.82 -6.24
CA PRO A 191 2.42 16.10 -7.46
C PRO A 191 3.32 16.33 -8.69
N ALA A 192 2.79 16.01 -9.88
CA ALA A 192 3.54 16.20 -11.13
C ALA A 192 3.74 17.67 -11.47
N GLY A 193 4.81 17.99 -12.23
CA GLY A 193 5.05 19.34 -12.73
C GLY A 193 5.66 20.32 -11.73
N LEU A 194 5.91 19.91 -10.49
CA LEU A 194 6.57 20.70 -9.46
C LEU A 194 8.06 20.35 -9.34
N PRO A 195 8.89 21.26 -8.79
CA PRO A 195 10.26 20.93 -8.40
C PRO A 195 10.30 19.73 -7.43
N ARG A 196 11.42 18.98 -7.45
CA ARG A 196 11.58 17.75 -6.64
C ARG A 196 11.32 17.95 -5.14
N GLU A 197 11.71 19.08 -4.61
CA GLU A 197 11.55 19.43 -3.18
C GLU A 197 10.07 19.56 -2.79
N GLN A 198 9.21 19.84 -3.76
CA GLN A 198 7.76 19.98 -3.61
C GLN A 198 6.99 18.70 -4.03
N GLN A 199 7.71 17.62 -4.27
CA GLN A 199 7.15 16.31 -4.63
C GLN A 199 7.40 15.30 -3.51
N PRO A 200 6.62 15.33 -2.43
CA PRO A 200 6.86 14.49 -1.24
C PRO A 200 6.49 13.01 -1.44
N TRP A 201 5.89 12.63 -2.57
CA TRP A 201 5.46 11.26 -2.83
C TRP A 201 6.31 10.60 -3.90
N LEU A 202 6.76 9.39 -3.61
CA LEU A 202 7.38 8.46 -4.56
C LEU A 202 6.37 7.39 -4.94
N ALA A 203 5.96 7.36 -6.20
CA ALA A 203 5.13 6.31 -6.78
C ALA A 203 5.96 5.42 -7.70
N SER A 204 5.71 4.11 -7.70
CA SER A 204 6.46 3.14 -8.49
C SER A 204 5.64 1.92 -8.84
N VAL A 205 5.95 1.30 -9.98
CA VAL A 205 5.30 0.10 -10.52
C VAL A 205 6.34 -0.97 -10.74
N TRP A 206 6.03 -2.18 -10.33
CA TRP A 206 6.97 -3.30 -10.27
C TRP A 206 6.35 -4.57 -10.84
N ARG A 207 7.14 -5.37 -11.53
CA ARG A 207 6.76 -6.70 -12.04
C ARG A 207 7.30 -7.80 -11.12
N LYS A 208 6.44 -8.80 -10.83
CA LYS A 208 6.88 -10.10 -10.29
C LYS A 208 7.62 -10.90 -11.33
#